data_c35eb023cf0928009a7fd8163c3a004b
#
_entry.id   c35eb023cf0928009a7fd8163c3a004b
#
_cell.length_a   1.000
_cell.length_b   1.000
_cell.length_c   1.000
_cell.angle_alpha   90.00
_cell.angle_beta   90.00
_cell.angle_gamma   90.00
#
_symmetry.space_group_name_H-M   'P 1'
#
loop_
_entity.id
_entity.type
_entity.pdbx_description
1 polymer ?
#
loop_
_entity_poly.entity_id
_entity_poly.type
_entity_poly.pdbx_seq_one_letter_code
_entity_poly.pdbx_strand_id
1 'polypeptide(L)'
;MARFTGVLGMLVILAGAYLFSTSRKSIQLKTVLWGLGLQLTLGYFVLRSAFGSKVFGFLGTGANRLLSFSYAGSAFVFGDLGLPKELSRLGFSFAFQVLPTIIFIAAFFAVLYHLGVMQLIIRAAAWIMTRVMGASGAESLNVAASIFMGQTEAPLTIRPFLPKLTKSELMCVMTSGMAHISGGMMAGYIQVGGADPKNLLTAVIMTAPGTLLMAKMLVPETEQSLTAGRVELPPMEKESNLLGAIARGTSDGLSLALNVGAMLITFIALLALLNAMMGGVHNWPHMAWFPDSMQTLFGWIFSPVAWLIGIPWHDAAKIGNLLGTRMVINEFVAFGQLGPMKASLDPRSFTIATFALCGFANFSSIGIQIGGIGALAPEQRGQLARFGIRAMLAGTMANLMSACIVGILS
;
A
#
# COMPACT_ATOMS: atom_id res chain seq x y z
N MET A 1 8.88 4.09 -26.97
CA MET A 1 9.97 3.61 -26.09
C MET A 1 9.53 3.40 -24.65
N ALA A 2 8.84 4.33 -24.00
CA ALA A 2 8.44 4.20 -22.59
C ALA A 2 7.56 2.97 -22.21
N ARG A 3 6.85 2.34 -23.14
CA ARG A 3 6.12 1.08 -22.88
C ARG A 3 7.04 -0.13 -22.78
N PHE A 4 8.14 -0.14 -23.51
CA PHE A 4 9.12 -1.25 -23.47
C PHE A 4 9.91 -1.27 -22.16
N THR A 5 10.15 -0.11 -21.52
CA THR A 5 10.83 -0.07 -20.23
C THR A 5 10.02 -0.73 -19.13
N GLY A 6 8.67 -0.62 -19.13
CA GLY A 6 7.81 -1.35 -18.22
C GLY A 6 7.93 -2.87 -18.34
N VAL A 7 8.06 -3.42 -19.56
CA VAL A 7 8.32 -4.86 -19.77
C VAL A 7 9.68 -5.26 -19.20
N LEU A 8 10.71 -4.44 -19.48
CA LEU A 8 12.04 -4.66 -18.90
C LEU A 8 12.01 -4.61 -17.38
N GLY A 9 11.28 -3.65 -16.80
CA GLY A 9 11.08 -3.53 -15.35
C GLY A 9 10.45 -4.80 -14.75
N MET A 10 9.40 -5.33 -15.37
CA MET A 10 8.80 -6.59 -14.94
C MET A 10 9.81 -7.75 -14.94
N LEU A 11 10.60 -7.88 -16.00
CA LEU A 11 11.64 -8.92 -16.10
C LEU A 11 12.72 -8.75 -15.04
N VAL A 12 13.19 -7.52 -14.79
CA VAL A 12 14.18 -7.21 -13.75
C VAL A 12 13.63 -7.53 -12.36
N ILE A 13 12.37 -7.19 -12.07
CA ILE A 13 11.73 -7.50 -10.77
C ILE A 13 11.63 -9.01 -10.58
N LEU A 14 11.17 -9.76 -11.60
CA LEU A 14 11.08 -11.22 -11.54
C LEU A 14 12.45 -11.88 -11.40
N ALA A 15 13.45 -11.41 -12.15
CA ALA A 15 14.83 -11.89 -12.05
C ALA A 15 15.40 -11.62 -10.64
N GLY A 16 15.17 -10.42 -10.11
CA GLY A 16 15.55 -10.08 -8.74
C GLY A 16 14.89 -10.99 -7.71
N ALA A 17 13.57 -11.20 -7.80
CA ALA A 17 12.85 -12.10 -6.91
C ALA A 17 13.38 -13.55 -7.00
N TYR A 18 13.72 -14.03 -8.19
CA TYR A 18 14.33 -15.35 -8.42
C TYR A 18 15.73 -15.44 -7.82
N LEU A 19 16.58 -14.43 -8.03
CA LEU A 19 17.96 -14.40 -7.53
C LEU A 19 18.03 -14.39 -5.99
N PHE A 20 17.15 -13.63 -5.34
CA PHE A 20 17.07 -13.51 -3.88
C PHE A 20 16.15 -14.53 -3.21
N SER A 21 15.63 -15.51 -3.96
CA SER A 21 14.80 -16.58 -3.44
C SER A 21 15.57 -17.48 -2.47
N THR A 22 14.92 -17.88 -1.38
CA THR A 22 15.47 -18.84 -0.40
C THR A 22 15.56 -20.26 -0.95
N SER A 23 14.70 -20.63 -1.91
CA SER A 23 14.68 -21.96 -2.54
C SER A 23 14.16 -21.88 -3.99
N ARG A 24 15.05 -21.57 -4.92
CA ARG A 24 14.69 -21.39 -6.34
C ARG A 24 13.96 -22.60 -6.95
N LYS A 25 14.33 -23.82 -6.52
CA LYS A 25 13.74 -25.07 -7.02
C LYS A 25 12.30 -25.28 -6.56
N SER A 26 11.89 -24.67 -5.45
CA SER A 26 10.55 -24.79 -4.86
C SER A 26 9.59 -23.71 -5.37
N ILE A 27 10.03 -22.81 -6.26
CA ILE A 27 9.16 -21.80 -6.85
C ILE A 27 8.12 -22.49 -7.73
N GLN A 28 6.83 -22.32 -7.38
CA GLN A 28 5.74 -22.89 -8.14
C GLN A 28 5.39 -22.01 -9.35
N LEU A 29 5.64 -22.51 -10.54
CA LEU A 29 5.38 -21.80 -11.80
C LEU A 29 3.89 -21.42 -11.95
N LYS A 30 2.98 -22.25 -11.40
CA LYS A 30 1.55 -21.96 -11.36
C LYS A 30 1.26 -20.63 -10.64
N THR A 31 1.83 -20.41 -9.46
CA THR A 31 1.63 -19.19 -8.67
C THR A 31 2.20 -17.97 -9.41
N VAL A 32 3.35 -18.13 -10.08
CA VAL A 32 3.98 -17.05 -10.86
C VAL A 32 3.11 -16.65 -12.05
N LEU A 33 2.69 -17.61 -12.87
CA LEU A 33 1.91 -17.37 -14.07
C LEU A 33 0.53 -16.77 -13.75
N TRP A 34 -0.15 -17.30 -12.73
CA TRP A 34 -1.45 -16.78 -12.32
C TRP A 34 -1.34 -15.41 -11.62
N GLY A 35 -0.28 -15.18 -10.83
CA GLY A 35 -0.04 -13.88 -10.22
C GLY A 35 0.14 -12.77 -11.26
N LEU A 36 0.96 -13.03 -12.28
CA LEU A 36 1.12 -12.12 -13.41
C LEU A 36 -0.15 -12.02 -14.26
N GLY A 37 -0.77 -13.15 -14.58
CA GLY A 37 -1.98 -13.23 -15.40
C GLY A 37 -3.13 -12.44 -14.78
N LEU A 38 -3.37 -12.58 -13.47
CA LEU A 38 -4.40 -11.82 -12.75
C LEU A 38 -4.09 -10.33 -12.73
N GLN A 39 -2.85 -9.93 -12.46
CA GLN A 39 -2.46 -8.51 -12.50
C GLN A 39 -2.66 -7.90 -13.88
N LEU A 40 -2.21 -8.57 -14.95
CA LEU A 40 -2.38 -8.13 -16.33
C LEU A 40 -3.85 -8.04 -16.72
N THR A 41 -4.64 -9.07 -16.38
CA THR A 41 -6.08 -9.12 -16.68
C THR A 41 -6.83 -8.00 -15.97
N LEU A 42 -6.57 -7.78 -14.68
CA LEU A 42 -7.17 -6.71 -13.89
C LEU A 42 -6.76 -5.33 -14.44
N GLY A 43 -5.47 -5.14 -14.72
CA GLY A 43 -4.97 -3.89 -15.31
C GLY A 43 -5.62 -3.60 -16.66
N TYR A 44 -5.68 -4.60 -17.57
CA TYR A 44 -6.34 -4.47 -18.85
C TYR A 44 -7.84 -4.19 -18.70
N PHE A 45 -8.51 -4.92 -17.81
CA PHE A 45 -9.95 -4.74 -17.55
C PHE A 45 -10.26 -3.32 -17.12
N VAL A 46 -9.51 -2.75 -16.19
CA VAL A 46 -9.79 -1.41 -15.66
C VAL A 46 -9.34 -0.30 -16.60
N LEU A 47 -8.17 -0.44 -17.23
CA LEU A 47 -7.55 0.66 -17.99
C LEU A 47 -7.96 0.66 -19.47
N ARG A 48 -8.27 -0.51 -20.05
CA ARG A 48 -8.53 -0.63 -21.50
C ARG A 48 -9.97 -1.04 -21.83
N SER A 49 -10.65 -1.78 -20.96
CA SER A 49 -12.04 -2.18 -21.21
C SER A 49 -13.00 -1.03 -20.85
N ALA A 50 -13.91 -0.72 -21.75
CA ALA A 50 -14.94 0.29 -21.51
C ALA A 50 -15.84 -0.05 -20.31
N PHE A 51 -16.17 -1.35 -20.14
CA PHE A 51 -16.98 -1.84 -19.02
C PHE A 51 -16.22 -1.72 -17.69
N GLY A 52 -14.98 -2.22 -17.63
CA GLY A 52 -14.15 -2.13 -16.42
C GLY A 52 -13.89 -0.68 -16.02
N SER A 53 -13.58 0.19 -16.99
CA SER A 53 -13.39 1.61 -16.75
C SER A 53 -14.66 2.29 -16.17
N LYS A 54 -15.86 1.92 -16.65
CA LYS A 54 -17.13 2.42 -16.09
C LYS A 54 -17.39 1.91 -14.68
N VAL A 55 -17.17 0.62 -14.41
CA VAL A 55 -17.36 0.01 -13.09
C VAL A 55 -16.43 0.67 -12.06
N PHE A 56 -15.13 0.75 -12.36
CA PHE A 56 -14.16 1.35 -11.44
C PHE A 56 -14.31 2.88 -11.35
N GLY A 57 -14.76 3.55 -12.42
CA GLY A 57 -15.15 4.95 -12.38
C GLY A 57 -16.35 5.20 -11.46
N PHE A 58 -17.38 4.34 -11.52
CA PHE A 58 -18.52 4.40 -10.61
C PHE A 58 -18.09 4.18 -9.14
N LEU A 59 -17.26 3.17 -8.88
CA LEU A 59 -16.71 2.93 -7.55
C LEU A 59 -15.85 4.10 -7.05
N GLY A 60 -15.01 4.69 -7.92
CA GLY A 60 -14.23 5.87 -7.60
C GLY A 60 -15.09 7.10 -7.28
N THR A 61 -16.15 7.34 -8.06
CA THR A 61 -17.12 8.40 -7.78
C THR A 61 -17.84 8.15 -6.46
N GLY A 62 -18.23 6.89 -6.19
CA GLY A 62 -18.82 6.48 -4.92
C GLY A 62 -17.87 6.72 -3.73
N ALA A 63 -16.61 6.40 -3.89
CA ALA A 63 -15.58 6.67 -2.87
C ALA A 63 -15.44 8.19 -2.61
N ASN A 64 -15.34 9.01 -3.65
CA ASN A 64 -15.29 10.47 -3.48
C ASN A 64 -16.54 11.01 -2.77
N ARG A 65 -17.72 10.52 -3.14
CA ARG A 65 -18.97 10.92 -2.48
C ARG A 65 -19.00 10.48 -1.02
N LEU A 66 -18.51 9.26 -0.71
CA LEU A 66 -18.38 8.80 0.66
C LEU A 66 -17.44 9.72 1.47
N LEU A 67 -16.28 10.06 0.92
CA LEU A 67 -15.32 10.97 1.55
C LEU A 67 -15.95 12.35 1.82
N SER A 68 -16.79 12.85 0.92
CA SER A 68 -17.43 14.16 1.09
C SER A 68 -18.35 14.25 2.30
N PHE A 69 -18.92 13.14 2.78
CA PHE A 69 -19.73 13.15 4.01
C PHE A 69 -18.90 13.46 5.27
N SER A 70 -17.60 13.16 5.28
CA SER A 70 -16.76 13.50 6.42
C SER A 70 -16.68 15.00 6.69
N TYR A 71 -16.79 15.81 5.64
CA TYR A 71 -16.76 17.27 5.78
C TYR A 71 -17.93 17.84 6.58
N ALA A 72 -19.10 17.17 6.57
CA ALA A 72 -20.22 17.60 7.41
C ALA A 72 -19.87 17.54 8.91
N GLY A 73 -19.25 16.43 9.35
CA GLY A 73 -18.76 16.29 10.73
C GLY A 73 -17.58 17.21 11.04
N SER A 74 -16.62 17.29 10.11
CA SER A 74 -15.45 18.15 10.26
C SER A 74 -15.81 19.62 10.36
N ALA A 75 -16.71 20.11 9.51
CA ALA A 75 -17.19 21.49 9.55
C ALA A 75 -18.00 21.79 10.81
N PHE A 76 -18.79 20.81 11.31
CA PHE A 76 -19.51 20.98 12.58
C PHE A 76 -18.56 21.18 13.76
N VAL A 77 -17.46 20.43 13.81
CA VAL A 77 -16.52 20.46 14.93
C VAL A 77 -15.53 21.63 14.81
N PHE A 78 -15.04 21.92 13.59
CA PHE A 78 -13.91 22.84 13.34
C PHE A 78 -14.31 24.10 12.55
N GLY A 79 -15.59 24.29 12.24
CA GLY A 79 -16.06 25.42 11.44
C GLY A 79 -15.42 25.47 10.06
N ASP A 80 -15.00 26.67 9.66
CA ASP A 80 -14.40 26.90 8.32
C ASP A 80 -13.13 26.09 8.04
N LEU A 81 -12.34 25.76 9.08
CA LEU A 81 -11.16 24.91 8.95
C LEU A 81 -11.49 23.48 8.49
N GLY A 82 -12.67 22.96 8.86
CA GLY A 82 -13.13 21.62 8.50
C GLY A 82 -13.82 21.53 7.14
N LEU A 83 -14.06 22.63 6.47
CA LEU A 83 -14.64 22.66 5.10
C LEU A 83 -13.63 22.16 4.06
N PRO A 84 -14.10 21.59 2.91
CA PRO A 84 -13.20 21.26 1.80
C PRO A 84 -12.44 22.50 1.32
N LYS A 85 -11.25 22.29 0.77
CA LYS A 85 -10.32 23.36 0.34
C LYS A 85 -11.01 24.44 -0.53
N GLU A 86 -11.93 24.01 -1.39
CA GLU A 86 -12.65 24.89 -2.35
C GLU A 86 -13.68 25.79 -1.67
N LEU A 87 -14.15 25.43 -0.47
CA LEU A 87 -15.16 26.15 0.31
C LEU A 87 -14.58 26.87 1.53
N SER A 88 -13.39 26.46 1.99
CA SER A 88 -12.72 27.07 3.15
C SER A 88 -12.05 28.38 2.75
N ARG A 89 -12.31 29.45 3.49
CA ARG A 89 -11.62 30.75 3.34
C ARG A 89 -10.16 30.71 3.80
N LEU A 90 -9.83 29.74 4.66
CA LEU A 90 -8.49 29.53 5.21
C LEU A 90 -7.63 28.58 4.36
N GLY A 91 -8.20 28.03 3.29
CA GLY A 91 -7.52 27.11 2.39
C GLY A 91 -7.40 25.68 2.91
N PHE A 92 -6.40 24.95 2.44
CA PHE A 92 -6.19 23.54 2.82
C PHE A 92 -5.54 23.44 4.20
N SER A 93 -6.14 22.65 5.08
CA SER A 93 -5.57 22.26 6.39
C SER A 93 -5.62 20.75 6.57
N PHE A 94 -4.45 20.13 6.60
CA PHE A 94 -4.31 18.69 6.78
C PHE A 94 -5.02 18.19 8.06
N ALA A 95 -4.77 18.87 9.19
CA ALA A 95 -5.26 18.45 10.49
C ALA A 95 -6.80 18.47 10.60
N PHE A 96 -7.45 19.41 9.90
CA PHE A 96 -8.89 19.63 10.03
C PHE A 96 -9.71 19.09 8.87
N GLN A 97 -9.07 18.69 7.77
CA GLN A 97 -9.76 18.16 6.59
C GLN A 97 -9.43 16.68 6.37
N VAL A 98 -8.16 16.26 6.52
CA VAL A 98 -7.73 14.89 6.25
C VAL A 98 -7.89 13.98 7.46
N LEU A 99 -7.42 14.39 8.64
CA LEU A 99 -7.48 13.53 9.84
C LEU A 99 -8.92 13.16 10.23
N PRO A 100 -9.90 14.07 10.21
CA PRO A 100 -11.30 13.70 10.46
C PRO A 100 -11.87 12.73 9.42
N THR A 101 -11.45 12.82 8.16
CA THR A 101 -11.87 11.88 7.13
C THR A 101 -11.36 10.47 7.43
N ILE A 102 -10.14 10.30 7.95
CA ILE A 102 -9.60 9.01 8.39
C ILE A 102 -10.49 8.41 9.49
N ILE A 103 -10.90 9.22 10.47
CA ILE A 103 -11.79 8.80 11.57
C ILE A 103 -13.13 8.29 11.02
N PHE A 104 -13.77 9.08 10.14
CA PHE A 104 -15.05 8.72 9.54
C PHE A 104 -14.96 7.43 8.73
N ILE A 105 -13.94 7.27 7.90
CA ILE A 105 -13.77 6.08 7.06
C ILE A 105 -13.49 4.83 7.92
N ALA A 106 -12.73 4.93 8.99
CA ALA A 106 -12.52 3.82 9.92
C ALA A 106 -13.83 3.37 10.57
N ALA A 107 -14.67 4.31 11.03
CA ALA A 107 -15.98 4.02 11.56
C ALA A 107 -16.91 3.38 10.51
N PHE A 108 -16.89 3.88 9.27
CA PHE A 108 -17.67 3.33 8.16
C PHE A 108 -17.27 1.89 7.84
N PHE A 109 -15.98 1.58 7.76
CA PHE A 109 -15.52 0.20 7.57
C PHE A 109 -15.90 -0.70 8.74
N ALA A 110 -15.84 -0.21 9.99
CA ALA A 110 -16.31 -0.98 11.16
C ALA A 110 -17.79 -1.36 11.07
N VAL A 111 -18.64 -0.46 10.54
CA VAL A 111 -20.05 -0.77 10.23
C VAL A 111 -20.17 -1.88 9.18
N LEU A 112 -19.43 -1.78 8.07
CA LEU A 112 -19.44 -2.81 7.01
C LEU A 112 -18.97 -4.18 7.53
N TYR A 113 -17.98 -4.20 8.44
CA TYR A 113 -17.53 -5.42 9.12
C TYR A 113 -18.62 -5.97 10.04
N HIS A 114 -19.29 -5.14 10.84
CA HIS A 114 -20.37 -5.56 11.72
C HIS A 114 -21.54 -6.18 10.94
N LEU A 115 -21.90 -5.59 9.80
CA LEU A 115 -22.94 -6.07 8.89
C LEU A 115 -22.55 -7.34 8.10
N GLY A 116 -21.29 -7.77 8.13
CA GLY A 116 -20.82 -8.95 7.41
C GLY A 116 -20.51 -8.74 5.93
N VAL A 117 -20.66 -7.52 5.40
CA VAL A 117 -20.40 -7.19 3.99
C VAL A 117 -18.94 -7.43 3.64
N MET A 118 -18.03 -6.98 4.50
CA MET A 118 -16.58 -7.13 4.27
C MET A 118 -16.15 -8.60 4.27
N GLN A 119 -16.73 -9.42 5.17
CA GLN A 119 -16.43 -10.86 5.25
C GLN A 119 -16.81 -11.59 3.95
N LEU A 120 -17.91 -11.19 3.31
CA LEU A 120 -18.33 -11.76 2.04
C LEU A 120 -17.32 -11.46 0.93
N ILE A 121 -16.89 -10.19 0.84
CA ILE A 121 -15.92 -9.73 -0.18
C ILE A 121 -14.56 -10.40 0.04
N ILE A 122 -14.06 -10.43 1.28
CA ILE A 122 -12.80 -11.05 1.65
C ILE A 122 -12.81 -12.54 1.32
N ARG A 123 -13.90 -13.25 1.67
CA ARG A 123 -14.05 -14.68 1.38
C ARG A 123 -14.05 -14.97 -0.12
N ALA A 124 -14.75 -14.16 -0.91
CA ALA A 124 -14.79 -14.32 -2.36
C ALA A 124 -13.40 -14.10 -2.99
N ALA A 125 -12.69 -13.04 -2.61
CA ALA A 125 -11.34 -12.77 -3.09
C ALA A 125 -10.35 -13.86 -2.67
N ALA A 126 -10.40 -14.32 -1.41
CA ALA A 126 -9.56 -15.40 -0.90
C ALA A 126 -9.82 -16.72 -1.63
N TRP A 127 -11.08 -17.04 -1.92
CA TRP A 127 -11.45 -18.25 -2.67
C TRP A 127 -10.82 -18.24 -4.07
N ILE A 128 -10.88 -17.12 -4.76
CA ILE A 128 -10.24 -16.98 -6.10
C ILE A 128 -8.73 -17.25 -5.98
N MET A 129 -8.04 -16.59 -5.04
CA MET A 129 -6.59 -16.74 -4.87
C MET A 129 -6.20 -18.17 -4.49
N THR A 130 -6.91 -18.81 -3.57
CA THR A 130 -6.66 -20.21 -3.19
C THR A 130 -6.88 -21.15 -4.37
N ARG A 131 -7.98 -20.99 -5.11
CA ARG A 131 -8.32 -21.89 -6.22
C ARG A 131 -7.40 -21.74 -7.41
N VAL A 132 -7.08 -20.49 -7.76
CA VAL A 132 -6.36 -20.14 -8.99
C VAL A 132 -4.85 -20.20 -8.78
N MET A 133 -4.35 -19.55 -7.74
CA MET A 133 -2.90 -19.45 -7.48
C MET A 133 -2.35 -20.61 -6.65
N GLY A 134 -3.21 -21.41 -6.01
CA GLY A 134 -2.80 -22.51 -5.15
C GLY A 134 -2.24 -22.05 -3.79
N ALA A 135 -2.56 -20.82 -3.39
CA ALA A 135 -2.21 -20.29 -2.08
C ALA A 135 -3.02 -20.97 -0.96
N SER A 136 -2.51 -20.96 0.27
CA SER A 136 -3.24 -21.49 1.42
C SER A 136 -4.43 -20.60 1.80
N GLY A 137 -5.37 -21.13 2.58
CA GLY A 137 -6.53 -20.36 3.01
C GLY A 137 -6.16 -19.19 3.89
N ALA A 138 -5.25 -19.38 4.85
CA ALA A 138 -4.82 -18.33 5.77
C ALA A 138 -4.16 -17.16 5.04
N GLU A 139 -3.17 -17.42 4.17
CA GLU A 139 -2.51 -16.36 3.42
C GLU A 139 -3.45 -15.67 2.43
N SER A 140 -4.33 -16.42 1.76
CA SER A 140 -5.32 -15.86 0.84
C SER A 140 -6.33 -14.95 1.55
N LEU A 141 -6.78 -15.34 2.76
CA LEU A 141 -7.66 -14.52 3.60
C LEU A 141 -6.96 -13.25 4.05
N ASN A 142 -5.71 -13.34 4.51
CA ASN A 142 -4.95 -12.17 4.94
C ASN A 142 -4.70 -11.20 3.78
N VAL A 143 -4.30 -11.70 2.61
CA VAL A 143 -4.09 -10.86 1.42
C VAL A 143 -5.39 -10.18 0.98
N ALA A 144 -6.50 -10.93 0.96
CA ALA A 144 -7.81 -10.37 0.63
C ALA A 144 -8.28 -9.32 1.65
N ALA A 145 -8.03 -9.56 2.94
CA ALA A 145 -8.33 -8.60 4.00
C ALA A 145 -7.48 -7.32 3.87
N SER A 146 -6.21 -7.45 3.50
CA SER A 146 -5.29 -6.31 3.32
C SER A 146 -5.68 -5.35 2.20
N ILE A 147 -6.59 -5.74 1.30
CA ILE A 147 -7.18 -4.83 0.30
C ILE A 147 -7.91 -3.66 0.99
N PHE A 148 -8.42 -3.87 2.21
CA PHE A 148 -9.25 -2.91 2.93
C PHE A 148 -8.71 -2.56 4.32
N MET A 149 -8.01 -3.51 4.95
CA MET A 149 -7.49 -3.42 6.32
C MET A 149 -6.01 -3.03 6.34
N GLY A 150 -5.61 -2.38 7.43
CA GLY A 150 -4.20 -2.06 7.68
C GLY A 150 -3.35 -3.30 7.97
N GLN A 151 -2.04 -3.10 7.98
CA GLN A 151 -1.02 -4.16 8.15
C GLN A 151 -1.05 -4.86 9.52
N THR A 152 -1.68 -4.27 10.54
CA THR A 152 -1.87 -4.85 11.87
C THR A 152 -3.25 -5.45 12.06
N GLU A 153 -4.22 -5.02 11.26
CA GLU A 153 -5.62 -5.45 11.33
C GLU A 153 -5.88 -6.70 10.48
N ALA A 154 -5.35 -6.76 9.26
CA ALA A 154 -5.54 -7.89 8.38
C ALA A 154 -5.11 -9.23 9.02
N PRO A 155 -4.00 -9.34 9.77
CA PRO A 155 -3.63 -10.56 10.49
C PRO A 155 -4.65 -11.03 11.53
N LEU A 156 -5.51 -10.16 12.06
CA LEU A 156 -6.58 -10.56 12.98
C LEU A 156 -7.58 -11.51 12.32
N THR A 157 -7.78 -11.42 11.00
CA THR A 157 -8.68 -12.31 10.25
C THR A 157 -8.21 -13.76 10.24
N ILE A 158 -6.95 -14.00 10.53
CA ILE A 158 -6.31 -15.32 10.55
C ILE A 158 -5.67 -15.63 11.91
N ARG A 159 -6.04 -14.89 12.97
CA ARG A 159 -5.44 -14.98 14.32
C ARG A 159 -5.23 -16.42 14.84
N PRO A 160 -6.20 -17.37 14.72
CA PRO A 160 -6.00 -18.74 15.21
C PRO A 160 -4.91 -19.53 14.47
N PHE A 161 -4.56 -19.10 13.25
CA PHE A 161 -3.56 -19.78 12.42
C PHE A 161 -2.17 -19.16 12.56
N LEU A 162 -2.06 -17.89 13.02
CA LEU A 162 -0.78 -17.15 13.10
C LEU A 162 0.36 -17.92 13.80
N PRO A 163 0.13 -18.57 14.95
CA PRO A 163 1.19 -19.29 15.64
C PRO A 163 1.78 -20.47 14.86
N LYS A 164 1.00 -21.03 13.93
CA LYS A 164 1.32 -22.25 13.18
C LYS A 164 1.55 -22.01 11.68
N LEU A 165 1.67 -20.76 11.27
CA LEU A 165 1.99 -20.43 9.87
C LEU A 165 3.36 -20.96 9.48
N THR A 166 3.46 -21.48 8.26
CA THR A 166 4.76 -21.80 7.64
C THR A 166 5.57 -20.52 7.42
N LYS A 167 6.86 -20.67 7.18
CA LYS A 167 7.73 -19.53 6.86
C LYS A 167 7.26 -18.77 5.61
N SER A 168 6.78 -19.52 4.62
CA SER A 168 6.25 -18.96 3.39
C SER A 168 4.93 -18.21 3.61
N GLU A 169 4.01 -18.75 4.42
CA GLU A 169 2.76 -18.08 4.79
C GLU A 169 3.03 -16.81 5.60
N LEU A 170 3.92 -16.88 6.59
CA LEU A 170 4.30 -15.71 7.40
C LEU A 170 4.91 -14.61 6.54
N MET A 171 5.80 -14.98 5.61
CA MET A 171 6.36 -14.05 4.63
C MET A 171 5.28 -13.41 3.77
N CYS A 172 4.25 -14.18 3.35
CA CYS A 172 3.12 -13.67 2.58
C CYS A 172 2.28 -12.68 3.41
N VAL A 173 2.00 -12.99 4.68
CA VAL A 173 1.29 -12.09 5.61
C VAL A 173 2.04 -10.77 5.77
N MET A 174 3.35 -10.82 6.00
CA MET A 174 4.18 -9.62 6.10
C MET A 174 4.23 -8.82 4.79
N THR A 175 4.44 -9.50 3.67
CA THR A 175 4.45 -8.88 2.34
C THR A 175 3.11 -8.19 2.05
N SER A 176 2.02 -8.80 2.42
CA SER A 176 0.66 -8.26 2.26
C SER A 176 0.49 -6.95 3.03
N GLY A 177 0.88 -6.92 4.28
CA GLY A 177 0.85 -5.69 5.08
C GLY A 177 1.76 -4.58 4.55
N MET A 178 2.87 -4.93 3.87
CA MET A 178 3.77 -3.97 3.23
C MET A 178 3.24 -3.47 1.88
N ALA A 179 2.60 -4.34 1.11
CA ALA A 179 2.20 -4.05 -0.27
C ALA A 179 0.87 -3.28 -0.38
N HIS A 180 0.00 -3.37 0.63
CA HIS A 180 -1.32 -2.74 0.62
C HIS A 180 -1.37 -1.49 1.50
N ILE A 181 -2.46 -0.74 1.34
CA ILE A 181 -2.84 0.41 2.16
C ILE A 181 -4.20 0.15 2.80
N SER A 182 -4.49 0.77 3.94
CA SER A 182 -5.83 0.69 4.52
C SER A 182 -6.82 1.64 3.84
N GLY A 183 -8.12 1.33 3.94
CA GLY A 183 -9.17 2.19 3.40
C GLY A 183 -9.14 3.61 3.97
N GLY A 184 -8.81 3.76 5.26
CA GLY A 184 -8.66 5.09 5.90
C GLY A 184 -7.50 5.89 5.29
N MET A 185 -6.36 5.26 5.03
CA MET A 185 -5.20 5.91 4.43
C MET A 185 -5.44 6.29 2.97
N MET A 186 -6.22 5.49 2.22
CA MET A 186 -6.62 5.81 0.85
C MET A 186 -7.30 7.18 0.76
N ALA A 187 -8.16 7.51 1.74
CA ALA A 187 -8.81 8.81 1.83
C ALA A 187 -7.81 9.96 1.91
N GLY A 188 -6.77 9.80 2.72
CA GLY A 188 -5.68 10.77 2.83
C GLY A 188 -4.92 10.97 1.52
N TYR A 189 -4.62 9.90 0.78
CA TYR A 189 -3.88 10.00 -0.50
C TYR A 189 -4.70 10.66 -1.61
N ILE A 190 -6.03 10.49 -1.60
CA ILE A 190 -6.92 11.21 -2.50
C ILE A 190 -6.86 12.71 -2.23
N GLN A 191 -6.95 13.10 -0.97
CA GLN A 191 -7.02 14.52 -0.59
C GLN A 191 -5.67 15.23 -0.70
N VAL A 192 -4.58 14.60 -0.23
CA VAL A 192 -3.24 15.21 -0.18
C VAL A 192 -2.47 15.00 -1.48
N GLY A 193 -2.51 13.78 -2.00
CA GLY A 193 -1.80 13.37 -3.21
C GLY A 193 -2.51 13.75 -4.51
N GLY A 194 -3.77 14.18 -4.45
CA GLY A 194 -4.59 14.42 -5.65
C GLY A 194 -4.74 13.17 -6.53
N ALA A 195 -4.56 11.98 -5.92
CA ALA A 195 -4.65 10.70 -6.60
C ALA A 195 -6.10 10.38 -6.97
N ASP A 196 -6.31 9.84 -8.16
CA ASP A 196 -7.64 9.41 -8.60
C ASP A 196 -8.07 8.16 -7.81
N PRO A 197 -9.24 8.18 -7.12
CA PRO A 197 -9.77 7.03 -6.40
C PRO A 197 -9.87 5.75 -7.24
N LYS A 198 -10.22 5.87 -8.52
CA LYS A 198 -10.23 4.76 -9.47
C LYS A 198 -8.84 4.09 -9.55
N ASN A 199 -7.78 4.91 -9.67
CA ASN A 199 -6.42 4.42 -9.77
C ASN A 199 -5.95 3.76 -8.46
N LEU A 200 -6.28 4.35 -7.31
CA LEU A 200 -5.94 3.77 -6.00
C LEU A 200 -6.67 2.44 -5.74
N LEU A 201 -7.98 2.37 -6.01
CA LEU A 201 -8.74 1.12 -5.91
C LEU A 201 -8.16 0.04 -6.84
N THR A 202 -7.82 0.43 -8.06
CA THR A 202 -7.18 -0.47 -9.03
C THR A 202 -5.82 -0.96 -8.52
N ALA A 203 -5.00 -0.05 -8.00
CA ALA A 203 -3.67 -0.37 -7.46
C ALA A 203 -3.76 -1.41 -6.34
N VAL A 204 -4.64 -1.20 -5.36
CA VAL A 204 -4.79 -2.11 -4.22
C VAL A 204 -5.27 -3.50 -4.66
N ILE A 205 -6.26 -3.57 -5.56
CA ILE A 205 -6.79 -4.85 -6.07
C ILE A 205 -5.75 -5.58 -6.92
N MET A 206 -5.03 -4.87 -7.80
CA MET A 206 -3.96 -5.46 -8.61
C MET A 206 -2.78 -5.95 -7.75
N THR A 207 -2.51 -5.29 -6.65
CA THR A 207 -1.39 -5.64 -5.77
C THR A 207 -1.63 -6.96 -5.02
N ALA A 208 -2.88 -7.37 -4.78
CA ALA A 208 -3.18 -8.62 -4.08
C ALA A 208 -2.57 -9.88 -4.72
N PRO A 209 -2.80 -10.19 -6.00
CA PRO A 209 -2.08 -11.30 -6.67
C PRO A 209 -0.57 -11.06 -6.79
N GLY A 210 -0.12 -9.80 -6.91
CA GLY A 210 1.29 -9.44 -6.92
C GLY A 210 1.99 -9.73 -5.58
N THR A 211 1.29 -9.55 -4.48
CA THR A 211 1.78 -9.89 -3.14
C THR A 211 2.09 -11.37 -3.01
N LEU A 212 1.14 -12.22 -3.38
CA LEU A 212 1.33 -13.68 -3.41
C LEU A 212 2.48 -14.07 -4.32
N LEU A 213 2.54 -13.48 -5.51
CA LEU A 213 3.62 -13.73 -6.48
C LEU A 213 4.99 -13.42 -5.87
N MET A 214 5.20 -12.22 -5.33
CA MET A 214 6.50 -11.81 -4.81
C MET A 214 6.88 -12.56 -3.52
N ALA A 215 5.94 -12.76 -2.60
CA ALA A 215 6.18 -13.53 -1.39
C ALA A 215 6.58 -14.98 -1.69
N LYS A 216 5.86 -15.65 -2.59
CA LYS A 216 6.13 -17.05 -2.96
C LYS A 216 7.36 -17.23 -3.87
N MET A 217 7.80 -16.19 -4.56
CA MET A 217 9.09 -16.21 -5.26
C MET A 217 10.26 -16.04 -4.29
N LEU A 218 10.17 -15.12 -3.33
CA LEU A 218 11.26 -14.84 -2.39
C LEU A 218 11.39 -15.88 -1.28
N VAL A 219 10.27 -16.39 -0.75
CA VAL A 219 10.20 -17.47 0.22
C VAL A 219 9.16 -18.49 -0.24
N PRO A 220 9.53 -19.40 -1.14
CA PRO A 220 8.65 -20.44 -1.65
C PRO A 220 8.18 -21.38 -0.54
N GLU A 221 7.01 -22.00 -0.73
CA GLU A 221 6.48 -22.98 0.20
C GLU A 221 7.30 -24.28 0.14
N THR A 222 7.82 -24.67 1.28
CA THR A 222 8.60 -25.90 1.47
C THR A 222 8.07 -26.77 2.61
N GLU A 223 7.04 -26.28 3.28
CA GLU A 223 6.39 -26.93 4.43
C GLU A 223 4.93 -27.26 4.08
N GLN A 224 4.23 -28.00 4.93
CA GLN A 224 2.81 -28.27 4.74
C GLN A 224 1.96 -27.27 5.50
N SER A 225 1.20 -26.44 4.76
CA SER A 225 0.25 -25.52 5.36
C SER A 225 -0.93 -26.24 5.99
N LEU A 226 -1.35 -25.83 7.18
CA LEU A 226 -2.54 -26.34 7.86
C LEU A 226 -3.84 -25.98 7.12
N THR A 227 -3.84 -24.90 6.35
CA THR A 227 -5.01 -24.37 5.64
C THR A 227 -4.92 -24.59 4.12
N ALA A 228 -4.08 -25.53 3.66
CA ALA A 228 -3.94 -25.85 2.26
C ALA A 228 -5.28 -26.21 1.61
N GLY A 229 -5.69 -25.45 0.59
CA GLY A 229 -6.94 -25.67 -0.18
C GLY A 229 -8.24 -25.35 0.57
N ARG A 230 -8.20 -24.82 1.80
CA ARG A 230 -9.38 -24.48 2.60
C ARG A 230 -9.40 -23.00 2.93
N VAL A 231 -10.54 -22.35 2.66
CA VAL A 231 -10.79 -20.94 3.03
C VAL A 231 -11.82 -20.92 4.16
N GLU A 232 -11.33 -20.96 5.39
CA GLU A 232 -12.17 -20.89 6.59
C GLU A 232 -11.92 -19.56 7.29
N LEU A 233 -12.92 -18.68 7.32
CA LEU A 233 -12.89 -17.46 8.13
C LEU A 233 -13.20 -17.86 9.59
N PRO A 234 -12.25 -17.64 10.51
CA PRO A 234 -12.53 -17.80 11.93
C PRO A 234 -13.68 -16.86 12.36
N PRO A 235 -14.45 -17.24 13.39
CA PRO A 235 -15.42 -16.32 13.97
C PRO A 235 -14.66 -15.07 14.47
N MET A 236 -14.95 -13.92 13.88
CA MET A 236 -14.42 -12.64 14.34
C MET A 236 -15.27 -12.15 15.53
N GLU A 237 -14.61 -11.56 16.52
CA GLU A 237 -15.31 -10.88 17.60
C GLU A 237 -16.18 -9.76 17.01
N LYS A 238 -17.49 -9.89 17.18
CA LYS A 238 -18.45 -8.87 16.75
C LYS A 238 -18.81 -8.03 17.97
N GLU A 239 -18.88 -6.72 17.74
CA GLU A 239 -19.49 -5.84 18.72
C GLU A 239 -20.96 -6.24 18.96
N SER A 240 -21.45 -6.02 20.17
CA SER A 240 -22.80 -6.42 20.58
C SER A 240 -23.90 -5.77 19.73
N ASN A 241 -23.64 -4.57 19.20
CA ASN A 241 -24.57 -3.83 18.37
C ASN A 241 -23.86 -2.87 17.42
N LEU A 242 -24.62 -2.26 16.50
CA LEU A 242 -24.11 -1.34 15.50
C LEU A 242 -23.46 -0.09 16.12
N LEU A 243 -24.02 0.45 17.21
CA LEU A 243 -23.46 1.62 17.87
C LEU A 243 -22.11 1.32 18.51
N GLY A 244 -21.94 0.13 19.09
CA GLY A 244 -20.65 -0.36 19.58
C GLY A 244 -19.61 -0.45 18.44
N ALA A 245 -20.00 -0.96 17.28
CA ALA A 245 -19.13 -1.03 16.12
C ALA A 245 -18.71 0.37 15.62
N ILE A 246 -19.64 1.33 15.59
CA ILE A 246 -19.33 2.73 15.24
C ILE A 246 -18.37 3.33 16.25
N ALA A 247 -18.64 3.19 17.55
CA ALA A 247 -17.82 3.75 18.62
C ALA A 247 -16.39 3.19 18.57
N ARG A 248 -16.23 1.89 18.41
CA ARG A 248 -14.93 1.23 18.24
C ARG A 248 -14.21 1.75 17.00
N GLY A 249 -14.85 1.73 15.83
CA GLY A 249 -14.26 2.22 14.59
C GLY A 249 -13.86 3.69 14.65
N THR A 250 -14.62 4.52 15.40
CA THR A 250 -14.27 5.93 15.67
C THR A 250 -13.01 6.03 16.52
N SER A 251 -12.89 5.22 17.57
CA SER A 251 -11.71 5.19 18.46
C SER A 251 -10.45 4.72 17.71
N ASP A 252 -10.59 3.66 16.91
CA ASP A 252 -9.50 3.13 16.08
C ASP A 252 -9.07 4.17 15.03
N GLY A 253 -10.04 4.83 14.39
CA GLY A 253 -9.81 5.91 13.43
C GLY A 253 -9.14 7.13 14.04
N LEU A 254 -9.52 7.51 15.27
CA LEU A 254 -8.87 8.59 16.00
C LEU A 254 -7.42 8.26 16.31
N SER A 255 -7.16 7.06 16.80
CA SER A 255 -5.81 6.58 17.09
C SER A 255 -4.95 6.58 15.83
N LEU A 256 -5.50 6.12 14.71
CA LEU A 256 -4.83 6.15 13.40
C LEU A 256 -4.53 7.59 12.97
N ALA A 257 -5.50 8.49 13.04
CA ALA A 257 -5.36 9.90 12.65
C ALA A 257 -4.28 10.61 13.47
N LEU A 258 -4.28 10.44 14.80
CA LEU A 258 -3.27 11.01 15.68
C LEU A 258 -1.87 10.48 15.37
N ASN A 259 -1.74 9.17 15.16
CA ASN A 259 -0.47 8.55 14.78
C ASN A 259 0.05 9.08 13.44
N VAL A 260 -0.82 9.21 12.43
CA VAL A 260 -0.46 9.79 11.13
C VAL A 260 0.02 11.23 11.30
N GLY A 261 -0.70 12.07 12.05
CA GLY A 261 -0.30 13.44 12.33
C GLY A 261 1.06 13.53 13.03
N ALA A 262 1.26 12.76 14.09
CA ALA A 262 2.51 12.72 14.85
C ALA A 262 3.70 12.25 13.98
N MET A 263 3.50 11.19 13.19
CA MET A 263 4.53 10.67 12.27
C MET A 263 4.91 11.70 11.21
N LEU A 264 3.94 12.39 10.62
CA LEU A 264 4.21 13.43 9.63
C LEU A 264 5.02 14.58 10.22
N ILE A 265 4.64 15.08 11.39
CA ILE A 265 5.41 16.15 12.08
C ILE A 265 6.85 15.69 12.31
N THR A 266 7.03 14.50 12.87
CA THR A 266 8.36 13.98 13.22
C THR A 266 9.22 13.74 11.99
N PHE A 267 8.72 13.02 10.99
CA PHE A 267 9.53 12.66 9.83
C PHE A 267 9.82 13.83 8.90
N ILE A 268 8.88 14.77 8.75
CA ILE A 268 9.14 16.00 7.97
C ILE A 268 10.19 16.86 8.66
N ALA A 269 10.13 17.01 10.00
CA ALA A 269 11.13 17.74 10.77
C ALA A 269 12.52 17.08 10.69
N LEU A 270 12.59 15.73 10.82
CA LEU A 270 13.86 14.99 10.67
C LEU A 270 14.41 15.11 9.25
N LEU A 271 13.56 15.07 8.23
CA LEU A 271 13.97 15.25 6.83
C LEU A 271 14.55 16.67 6.61
N ALA A 272 13.91 17.68 7.20
CA ALA A 272 14.41 19.06 7.14
C ALA A 272 15.76 19.20 7.84
N LEU A 273 15.95 18.57 9.00
CA LEU A 273 17.23 18.52 9.71
C LEU A 273 18.32 17.85 8.85
N LEU A 274 18.03 16.68 8.27
CA LEU A 274 18.97 15.96 7.42
C LEU A 274 19.33 16.79 6.18
N ASN A 275 18.37 17.47 5.55
CA ASN A 275 18.62 18.36 4.41
C ASN A 275 19.49 19.54 4.80
N ALA A 276 19.28 20.14 5.97
CA ALA A 276 20.15 21.22 6.46
C ALA A 276 21.58 20.73 6.68
N MET A 277 21.78 19.54 7.24
CA MET A 277 23.11 18.93 7.41
C MET A 277 23.77 18.64 6.05
N MET A 278 23.04 18.04 5.12
CA MET A 278 23.54 17.71 3.78
C MET A 278 23.88 18.96 2.99
N GLY A 279 23.01 19.99 3.00
CA GLY A 279 23.26 21.27 2.39
C GLY A 279 24.48 21.97 2.99
N GLY A 280 24.68 21.86 4.32
CA GLY A 280 25.90 22.35 4.97
C GLY A 280 27.16 21.71 4.42
N VAL A 281 27.17 20.38 4.25
CA VAL A 281 28.30 19.63 3.65
C VAL A 281 28.47 19.98 2.17
N HIS A 282 27.40 20.03 1.39
CA HIS A 282 27.41 20.39 -0.03
C HIS A 282 28.09 21.75 -0.30
N ASN A 283 27.87 22.72 0.59
CA ASN A 283 28.40 24.08 0.48
C ASN A 283 29.86 24.21 0.94
N TRP A 284 30.53 23.15 1.43
CA TRP A 284 31.94 23.19 1.74
C TRP A 284 32.79 23.26 0.48
N PRO A 285 33.96 23.91 0.52
CA PRO A 285 34.86 23.96 -0.62
C PRO A 285 35.16 22.54 -1.15
N HIS A 286 35.03 22.35 -2.46
CA HIS A 286 35.24 21.09 -3.18
C HIS A 286 34.22 19.96 -2.88
N MET A 287 33.12 20.21 -2.14
CA MET A 287 32.10 19.20 -1.81
C MET A 287 30.80 19.32 -2.64
N ALA A 288 30.79 20.13 -3.71
CA ALA A 288 29.61 20.29 -4.58
C ALA A 288 29.13 19.01 -5.29
N TRP A 289 29.94 17.94 -5.27
CA TRP A 289 29.53 16.60 -5.74
C TRP A 289 28.63 15.87 -4.75
N PHE A 290 28.65 16.24 -3.46
CA PHE A 290 27.80 15.65 -2.44
C PHE A 290 26.33 16.13 -2.63
N PRO A 291 25.31 15.28 -2.50
CA PRO A 291 23.92 15.72 -2.67
C PRO A 291 23.53 16.78 -1.63
N ASP A 292 22.84 17.81 -2.08
CA ASP A 292 22.37 18.93 -1.24
C ASP A 292 21.21 18.55 -0.32
N SER A 293 20.51 17.48 -0.65
CA SER A 293 19.29 17.04 0.04
C SER A 293 19.06 15.54 -0.10
N MET A 294 18.25 14.98 0.79
CA MET A 294 17.77 13.60 0.70
C MET A 294 16.96 13.36 -0.58
N GLN A 295 16.26 14.40 -1.06
CA GLN A 295 15.49 14.34 -2.30
C GLN A 295 16.40 14.13 -3.50
N THR A 296 17.52 14.83 -3.56
CA THR A 296 18.54 14.67 -4.61
C THR A 296 19.18 13.29 -4.54
N LEU A 297 19.54 12.83 -3.33
CA LEU A 297 20.11 11.50 -3.12
C LEU A 297 19.15 10.40 -3.58
N PHE A 298 17.89 10.45 -3.14
CA PHE A 298 16.88 9.48 -3.55
C PHE A 298 16.59 9.56 -5.06
N GLY A 299 16.57 10.78 -5.60
CA GLY A 299 16.46 10.99 -7.04
C GLY A 299 17.54 10.23 -7.80
N TRP A 300 18.80 10.32 -7.40
CA TRP A 300 19.91 9.62 -8.05
C TRP A 300 19.79 8.09 -7.92
N ILE A 301 19.51 7.59 -6.71
CA ILE A 301 19.45 6.13 -6.44
C ILE A 301 18.26 5.47 -7.16
N PHE A 302 17.09 6.12 -7.12
CA PHE A 302 15.85 5.50 -7.59
C PHE A 302 15.41 5.94 -8.99
N SER A 303 16.10 6.89 -9.66
CA SER A 303 15.80 7.24 -11.06
C SER A 303 15.84 6.05 -12.01
N PRO A 304 16.83 5.14 -11.93
CA PRO A 304 16.83 3.94 -12.78
C PRO A 304 15.61 3.05 -12.50
N VAL A 305 15.16 2.94 -11.24
CA VAL A 305 13.97 2.17 -10.87
C VAL A 305 12.72 2.84 -11.43
N ALA A 306 12.61 4.17 -11.31
CA ALA A 306 11.52 4.93 -11.89
C ALA A 306 11.46 4.77 -13.42
N TRP A 307 12.58 4.82 -14.09
CA TRP A 307 12.66 4.58 -15.53
C TRP A 307 12.23 3.15 -15.91
N LEU A 308 12.67 2.14 -15.16
CA LEU A 308 12.32 0.74 -15.39
C LEU A 308 10.82 0.50 -15.28
N ILE A 309 10.09 1.17 -14.40
CA ILE A 309 8.63 1.02 -14.30
C ILE A 309 7.85 1.79 -15.39
N GLY A 310 8.54 2.41 -16.31
CA GLY A 310 7.93 3.07 -17.48
C GLY A 310 7.83 4.59 -17.38
N ILE A 311 8.47 5.23 -16.41
CA ILE A 311 8.54 6.69 -16.30
C ILE A 311 9.53 7.23 -17.33
N PRO A 312 9.20 8.29 -18.11
CA PRO A 312 10.14 8.99 -18.97
C PRO A 312 11.31 9.55 -18.15
N TRP A 313 12.51 9.59 -18.77
CA TRP A 313 13.73 9.97 -18.04
C TRP A 313 13.68 11.38 -17.43
N HIS A 314 12.99 12.33 -18.08
CA HIS A 314 12.85 13.69 -17.56
C HIS A 314 12.06 13.78 -16.25
N ASP A 315 11.18 12.82 -15.95
CA ASP A 315 10.44 12.73 -14.70
C ASP A 315 11.08 11.72 -13.71
N ALA A 316 12.05 10.91 -14.18
CA ALA A 316 12.60 9.79 -13.41
C ALA A 316 13.22 10.23 -12.08
N ALA A 317 13.92 11.37 -12.05
CA ALA A 317 14.51 11.88 -10.81
C ALA A 317 13.46 12.32 -9.80
N LYS A 318 12.38 12.96 -10.25
CA LYS A 318 11.27 13.39 -9.38
C LYS A 318 10.57 12.18 -8.78
N ILE A 319 10.23 11.18 -9.61
CA ILE A 319 9.56 9.96 -9.14
C ILE A 319 10.53 9.09 -8.34
N GLY A 320 11.81 9.04 -8.70
CA GLY A 320 12.86 8.38 -7.91
C GLY A 320 12.95 8.91 -6.49
N ASN A 321 12.90 10.25 -6.32
CA ASN A 321 12.80 10.87 -5.01
C ASN A 321 11.58 10.35 -4.22
N LEU A 322 10.40 10.29 -4.85
CA LEU A 322 9.19 9.82 -4.19
C LEU A 322 9.29 8.34 -3.77
N LEU A 323 9.91 7.49 -4.59
CA LEU A 323 10.17 6.08 -4.26
C LEU A 323 11.10 5.93 -3.06
N GLY A 324 12.17 6.73 -3.01
CA GLY A 324 13.09 6.77 -1.87
C GLY A 324 12.42 7.31 -0.61
N THR A 325 11.67 8.40 -0.73
CA THR A 325 10.88 8.98 0.38
C THR A 325 9.90 7.96 0.95
N ARG A 326 9.16 7.23 0.09
CA ARG A 326 8.28 6.15 0.52
C ARG A 326 9.01 5.08 1.31
N MET A 327 10.17 4.63 0.84
CA MET A 327 10.90 3.51 1.44
C MET A 327 11.53 3.89 2.78
N VAL A 328 12.12 5.09 2.87
CA VAL A 328 12.89 5.52 4.04
C VAL A 328 11.99 6.20 5.08
N ILE A 329 11.04 7.00 4.65
CA ILE A 329 10.14 7.75 5.52
C ILE A 329 8.79 7.02 5.58
N ASN A 330 7.89 7.33 4.66
CA ASN A 330 6.63 6.61 4.42
C ASN A 330 5.97 7.09 3.12
N GLU A 331 4.95 6.37 2.70
CA GLU A 331 4.17 6.66 1.49
C GLU A 331 3.31 7.92 1.64
N PHE A 332 2.90 8.27 2.86
CA PHE A 332 2.06 9.45 3.09
C PHE A 332 2.81 10.74 2.74
N VAL A 333 4.06 10.86 3.16
CA VAL A 333 4.94 11.98 2.78
C VAL A 333 5.19 11.98 1.27
N ALA A 334 5.38 10.79 0.68
CA ALA A 334 5.57 10.68 -0.77
C ALA A 334 4.33 11.15 -1.55
N PHE A 335 3.10 10.78 -1.14
CA PHE A 335 1.86 11.29 -1.73
C PHE A 335 1.68 12.80 -1.50
N GLY A 336 2.08 13.31 -0.33
CA GLY A 336 2.09 14.75 -0.03
C GLY A 336 2.99 15.55 -0.98
N GLN A 337 4.12 14.97 -1.37
CA GLN A 337 5.03 15.56 -2.37
C GLN A 337 4.50 15.37 -3.80
N LEU A 338 3.85 14.24 -4.12
CA LEU A 338 3.31 13.96 -5.44
C LEU A 338 2.19 14.94 -5.84
N GLY A 339 1.30 15.29 -4.90
CA GLY A 339 0.15 16.17 -5.17
C GLY A 339 0.51 17.49 -5.84
N PRO A 340 1.41 18.30 -5.26
CA PRO A 340 1.89 19.56 -5.87
C PRO A 340 2.58 19.37 -7.22
N MET A 341 3.18 18.20 -7.49
CA MET A 341 3.87 17.92 -8.74
C MET A 341 2.93 17.58 -9.91
N LYS A 342 1.62 17.40 -9.65
CA LYS A 342 0.64 16.93 -10.66
C LYS A 342 0.65 17.76 -11.94
N ALA A 343 0.80 19.09 -11.84
CA ALA A 343 0.83 19.99 -13.00
C ALA A 343 2.17 19.97 -13.76
N SER A 344 3.24 19.50 -13.12
CA SER A 344 4.62 19.50 -13.67
C SER A 344 5.11 18.14 -14.13
N LEU A 345 4.30 17.10 -13.96
CA LEU A 345 4.58 15.73 -14.40
C LEU A 345 3.74 15.40 -15.63
N ASP A 346 4.28 14.50 -16.47
CA ASP A 346 3.46 13.84 -17.49
C ASP A 346 2.28 13.12 -16.78
N PRO A 347 1.03 13.24 -17.25
CA PRO A 347 -0.13 12.57 -16.67
C PRO A 347 0.04 11.06 -16.52
N ARG A 348 0.78 10.43 -17.45
CA ARG A 348 1.14 9.02 -17.39
C ARG A 348 2.13 8.76 -16.25
N SER A 349 3.15 9.61 -16.06
CA SER A 349 4.11 9.54 -14.96
C SER A 349 3.40 9.64 -13.60
N PHE A 350 2.45 10.57 -13.47
CA PHE A 350 1.64 10.73 -12.26
C PHE A 350 0.82 9.47 -11.96
N THR A 351 0.19 8.88 -12.98
CA THR A 351 -0.58 7.65 -12.82
C THR A 351 0.31 6.48 -12.40
N ILE A 352 1.43 6.23 -13.07
CA ILE A 352 2.37 5.16 -12.72
C ILE A 352 2.90 5.35 -11.29
N ALA A 353 3.26 6.59 -10.91
CA ALA A 353 3.72 6.91 -9.57
C ALA A 353 2.66 6.59 -8.50
N THR A 354 1.37 6.88 -8.77
CA THR A 354 0.27 6.52 -7.86
C THR A 354 0.26 5.02 -7.54
N PHE A 355 0.44 4.16 -8.53
CA PHE A 355 0.53 2.70 -8.33
C PHE A 355 1.81 2.30 -7.59
N ALA A 356 2.94 2.88 -7.97
CA ALA A 356 4.23 2.58 -7.36
C ALA A 356 4.29 2.96 -5.88
N LEU A 357 3.61 4.03 -5.48
CA LEU A 357 3.59 4.52 -4.10
C LEU A 357 2.52 3.87 -3.22
N CYS A 358 1.56 3.15 -3.82
CA CYS A 358 0.38 2.61 -3.13
C CYS A 358 0.72 1.37 -2.28
N GLY A 359 1.38 1.57 -1.13
CA GLY A 359 1.70 0.49 -0.18
C GLY A 359 2.60 0.93 0.96
N PHE A 360 2.50 0.25 2.11
CA PHE A 360 3.21 0.55 3.36
C PHE A 360 4.65 0.02 3.41
N ALA A 361 5.28 -0.28 2.27
CA ALA A 361 6.63 -0.85 2.24
C ALA A 361 7.71 0.20 2.58
N ASN A 362 7.93 0.40 3.87
CA ASN A 362 8.93 1.31 4.44
C ASN A 362 9.56 0.69 5.71
N PHE A 363 10.68 1.28 6.17
CA PHE A 363 11.40 0.77 7.34
C PHE A 363 10.58 0.80 8.63
N SER A 364 9.73 1.80 8.83
CA SER A 364 8.90 1.90 10.04
C SER A 364 7.86 0.78 10.10
N SER A 365 7.33 0.35 8.97
CA SER A 365 6.37 -0.76 8.87
C SER A 365 6.96 -2.10 9.31
N ILE A 366 8.29 -2.30 9.22
CA ILE A 366 8.95 -3.49 9.78
C ILE A 366 8.70 -3.56 11.28
N GLY A 367 8.96 -2.46 11.99
CA GLY A 367 8.73 -2.36 13.43
C GLY A 367 7.26 -2.54 13.81
N ILE A 368 6.35 -1.90 13.05
CA ILE A 368 4.90 -1.99 13.23
C ILE A 368 4.43 -3.45 13.12
N GLN A 369 4.90 -4.20 12.12
CA GLN A 369 4.51 -5.60 11.94
C GLN A 369 5.11 -6.52 12.99
N ILE A 370 6.38 -6.32 13.37
CA ILE A 370 7.00 -7.10 14.46
C ILE A 370 6.24 -6.87 15.77
N GLY A 371 5.85 -5.64 16.06
CA GLY A 371 5.04 -5.29 17.21
C GLY A 371 3.62 -5.86 17.14
N GLY A 372 2.89 -5.57 16.07
CA GLY A 372 1.48 -5.94 15.90
C GLY A 372 1.25 -7.44 15.75
N ILE A 373 1.90 -8.07 14.76
CA ILE A 373 1.77 -9.52 14.53
C ILE A 373 2.44 -10.30 15.68
N GLY A 374 3.59 -9.81 16.18
CA GLY A 374 4.30 -10.44 17.30
C GLY A 374 3.57 -10.36 18.64
N ALA A 375 2.60 -9.44 18.80
CA ALA A 375 1.70 -9.44 19.95
C ALA A 375 0.61 -10.53 19.83
N LEU A 376 0.20 -10.86 18.60
CA LEU A 376 -0.79 -11.91 18.33
C LEU A 376 -0.19 -13.31 18.31
N ALA A 377 1.09 -13.43 17.94
CA ALA A 377 1.86 -14.68 17.84
C ALA A 377 3.30 -14.47 18.33
N PRO A 378 3.55 -14.42 19.66
CA PRO A 378 4.85 -14.15 20.24
C PRO A 378 5.94 -15.13 19.78
N GLU A 379 5.62 -16.37 19.51
CA GLU A 379 6.49 -17.42 19.00
C GLU A 379 7.03 -17.14 17.59
N GLN A 380 6.34 -16.32 16.80
CA GLN A 380 6.76 -15.92 15.46
C GLN A 380 7.68 -14.69 15.44
N ARG A 381 7.87 -13.98 16.57
CA ARG A 381 8.64 -12.72 16.63
C ARG A 381 10.03 -12.82 16.01
N GLY A 382 10.73 -13.92 16.25
CA GLY A 382 12.07 -14.14 15.68
C GLY A 382 12.05 -14.23 14.16
N GLN A 383 11.04 -14.89 13.59
CA GLN A 383 10.87 -14.99 12.13
C GLN A 383 10.40 -13.67 11.51
N LEU A 384 9.51 -12.94 12.19
CA LEU A 384 9.07 -11.60 11.76
C LEU A 384 10.26 -10.65 11.62
N ALA A 385 11.16 -10.61 12.63
CA ALA A 385 12.36 -9.79 12.57
C ALA A 385 13.30 -10.22 11.42
N ARG A 386 13.45 -11.53 11.20
CA ARG A 386 14.29 -12.08 10.12
C ARG A 386 13.74 -11.75 8.74
N PHE A 387 12.43 -11.71 8.56
CA PHE A 387 11.80 -11.44 7.28
C PHE A 387 11.54 -9.95 7.02
N GLY A 388 11.67 -9.06 8.00
CA GLY A 388 11.26 -7.66 7.89
C GLY A 388 11.74 -6.95 6.63
N ILE A 389 13.04 -6.91 6.38
CA ILE A 389 13.62 -6.28 5.17
C ILE A 389 13.16 -7.01 3.90
N ARG A 390 13.10 -8.35 3.93
CA ARG A 390 12.69 -9.15 2.77
C ARG A 390 11.22 -8.92 2.42
N ALA A 391 10.36 -8.80 3.42
CA ALA A 391 8.93 -8.49 3.23
C ALA A 391 8.72 -7.06 2.71
N MET A 392 9.51 -6.09 3.19
CA MET A 392 9.50 -4.72 2.67
C MET A 392 9.90 -4.69 1.19
N LEU A 393 10.95 -5.38 0.81
CA LEU A 393 11.37 -5.49 -0.58
C LEU A 393 10.31 -6.21 -1.43
N ALA A 394 9.72 -7.29 -0.94
CA ALA A 394 8.65 -8.01 -1.62
C ALA A 394 7.41 -7.14 -1.86
N GLY A 395 6.98 -6.38 -0.84
CA GLY A 395 5.89 -5.41 -0.96
C GLY A 395 6.20 -4.31 -1.98
N THR A 396 7.42 -3.78 -1.94
CA THR A 396 7.89 -2.81 -2.94
C THR A 396 7.84 -3.40 -4.35
N MET A 397 8.37 -4.62 -4.55
CA MET A 397 8.35 -5.31 -5.84
C MET A 397 6.92 -5.55 -6.34
N ALA A 398 5.96 -5.89 -5.45
CA ALA A 398 4.56 -6.08 -5.82
C ALA A 398 3.91 -4.78 -6.32
N ASN A 399 4.18 -3.64 -5.67
CA ASN A 399 3.69 -2.34 -6.14
C ASN A 399 4.36 -1.90 -7.44
N LEU A 400 5.69 -2.07 -7.57
CA LEU A 400 6.41 -1.74 -8.80
C LEU A 400 5.97 -2.63 -9.97
N MET A 401 5.63 -3.90 -9.73
CA MET A 401 5.04 -4.78 -10.74
C MET A 401 3.72 -4.23 -11.26
N SER A 402 2.82 -3.81 -10.36
CA SER A 402 1.56 -3.15 -10.74
C SER A 402 1.82 -1.86 -11.52
N ALA A 403 2.80 -1.06 -11.11
CA ALA A 403 3.21 0.16 -11.82
C ALA A 403 3.76 -0.13 -13.22
N CYS A 404 4.59 -1.17 -13.40
CA CYS A 404 5.07 -1.62 -14.72
C CYS A 404 3.91 -1.96 -15.65
N ILE A 405 2.94 -2.74 -15.17
CA ILE A 405 1.75 -3.14 -15.94
C ILE A 405 0.96 -1.92 -16.37
N VAL A 406 0.74 -0.97 -15.46
CA VAL A 406 0.07 0.29 -15.79
C VAL A 406 0.87 1.09 -16.82
N GLY A 407 2.19 1.14 -16.66
CA GLY A 407 3.09 1.77 -17.63
C GLY A 407 3.02 1.17 -19.03
N ILE A 408 2.77 -0.14 -19.16
CA ILE A 408 2.59 -0.82 -20.45
C ILE A 408 1.21 -0.51 -21.05
N LEU A 409 0.19 -0.45 -20.20
CA LEU A 409 -1.22 -0.31 -20.61
C LEU A 409 -1.66 1.14 -20.81
N SER A 410 -0.99 2.14 -20.23
CA SER A 410 -1.33 3.57 -20.33
C SER A 410 -0.77 4.30 -21.57
#